data_7499bc7eac56f8b8de832ab34e6dcf60
#
_entry.id   7499bc7eac56f8b8de832ab34e6dcf60
#
_cell.length_a   1.000
_cell.length_b   1.000
_cell.length_c   1.000
_cell.angle_alpha   90.00
_cell.angle_beta   90.00
_cell.angle_gamma   90.00
#
_symmetry.space_group_name_H-M   'P 1'
#
loop_
_entity.id
_entity.type
_entity.pdbx_description
1 polymer ?
#
loop_
_entity_poly.entity_id
_entity_poly.type
_entity_poly.pdbx_seq_one_letter_code
_entity_poly.pdbx_strand_id
1 'polypeptide(L)' 'MNNEDFKIQILRLIDCYGPRFYPEERVKAIYEEFKTIDIIVFKKAIAYLIAENLYAPVLNKIREAVNQFEGSY' A
#
# COMPACT_ATOMS: atom_id res chain seq x y z
N MET A 1 5.44 -0.06 -11.14
CA MET A 1 4.00 -0.46 -11.16
C MET A 1 3.23 0.62 -11.87
N ASN A 2 2.19 0.26 -12.61
CA ASN A 2 1.40 1.26 -13.30
C ASN A 2 0.29 1.81 -12.40
N ASN A 3 -0.36 2.88 -12.87
CA ASN A 3 -1.36 3.59 -12.09
C ASN A 3 -2.60 2.72 -11.78
N GLU A 4 -3.01 1.87 -12.72
CA GLU A 4 -4.18 1.00 -12.52
C GLU A 4 -3.91 -0.08 -11.47
N ASP A 5 -2.74 -0.71 -11.53
CA ASP A 5 -2.34 -1.71 -10.53
C ASP A 5 -2.28 -1.09 -9.15
N PHE A 6 -1.74 0.12 -9.07
CA PHE A 6 -1.67 0.86 -7.81
C PHE A 6 -3.07 1.14 -7.25
N LYS A 7 -3.98 1.61 -8.11
CA LYS A 7 -5.35 1.91 -7.69
C LYS A 7 -6.07 0.70 -7.12
N ILE A 8 -5.88 -0.47 -7.72
CA ILE A 8 -6.50 -1.71 -7.24
C ILE A 8 -6.06 -1.96 -5.79
N GLN A 9 -4.78 -1.80 -5.49
CA GLN A 9 -4.28 -2.04 -4.14
C GLN A 9 -4.76 -0.98 -3.14
N ILE A 10 -4.83 0.28 -3.55
CA ILE A 10 -5.35 1.34 -2.69
C ILE A 10 -6.84 1.12 -2.41
N LEU A 11 -7.62 0.66 -3.39
CA LEU A 11 -9.03 0.33 -3.17
C LEU A 11 -9.21 -0.77 -2.13
N ARG A 12 -8.30 -1.73 -2.05
CA ARG A 12 -8.33 -2.75 -1.00
C ARG A 12 -8.21 -2.12 0.38
N LEU A 13 -7.32 -1.15 0.52
CA LEU A 13 -7.16 -0.42 1.80
C LEU A 13 -8.41 0.40 2.10
N ILE A 14 -8.97 1.07 1.11
CA ILE A 14 -10.18 1.86 1.29
C ILE A 14 -11.37 0.98 1.69
N ASP A 15 -11.52 -0.18 1.07
CA ASP A 15 -12.58 -1.12 1.41
C ASP A 15 -12.43 -1.66 2.82
N CYS A 16 -11.21 -1.88 3.28
CA CYS A 16 -10.94 -2.43 4.59
C CYS A 16 -11.08 -1.39 5.72
N TYR A 17 -10.58 -0.18 5.50
CA TYR A 17 -10.45 0.83 6.56
C TYR A 17 -11.33 2.06 6.38
N GLY A 18 -11.87 2.28 5.19
CA GLY A 18 -12.72 3.41 4.89
C GLY A 18 -12.00 4.51 4.11
N PRO A 19 -12.74 5.26 3.28
CA PRO A 19 -12.14 6.26 2.41
C PRO A 19 -11.57 7.48 3.15
N ARG A 20 -12.02 7.74 4.36
CA ARG A 20 -11.57 8.91 5.12
C ARG A 20 -10.09 8.84 5.48
N PHE A 21 -9.52 7.64 5.53
CA PHE A 21 -8.11 7.45 5.88
C PHE A 21 -7.18 7.62 4.67
N TYR A 22 -7.74 7.68 3.47
CA TYR A 22 -6.97 7.75 2.22
C TYR A 22 -7.45 8.90 1.34
N PRO A 23 -7.31 10.16 1.82
CA PRO A 23 -7.64 11.30 0.97
C PRO A 23 -6.70 11.36 -0.22
N GLU A 24 -7.09 12.09 -1.26
CA GLU A 24 -6.34 12.18 -2.51
C GLU A 24 -4.87 12.51 -2.30
N GLU A 25 -4.58 13.46 -1.42
CA GLU A 25 -3.20 13.87 -1.14
C GLU A 25 -2.36 12.73 -0.58
N ARG A 26 -2.94 11.93 0.32
CA ARG A 26 -2.24 10.77 0.88
C ARG A 26 -2.03 9.70 -0.17
N VAL A 27 -3.03 9.45 -1.01
CA VAL A 27 -2.92 8.48 -2.10
C VAL A 27 -1.80 8.88 -3.06
N LYS A 28 -1.72 10.15 -3.41
CA LYS A 28 -0.66 10.66 -4.28
C LYS A 28 0.72 10.47 -3.65
N ALA A 29 0.86 10.76 -2.37
CA ALA A 29 2.13 10.58 -1.65
C ALA A 29 2.56 9.12 -1.66
N ILE A 30 1.64 8.19 -1.43
CA ILE A 30 1.92 6.76 -1.48
C ILE A 30 2.36 6.34 -2.87
N TYR A 31 1.67 6.82 -3.90
CA TYR A 31 2.03 6.50 -5.28
C TYR A 31 3.45 6.99 -5.61
N GLU A 32 3.76 8.24 -5.28
CA GLU A 32 5.09 8.79 -5.55
C GLU A 32 6.19 8.01 -4.85
N GLU A 33 5.93 7.53 -3.65
CA GLU A 33 6.90 6.75 -2.89
C GLU A 33 7.14 5.37 -3.48
N PHE A 34 6.11 4.71 -4.00
CA PHE A 34 6.18 3.30 -4.38
C PHE A 34 6.01 3.01 -5.86
N LYS A 35 5.90 4.03 -6.71
CA LYS A 35 5.60 3.82 -8.14
C LYS A 35 6.66 3.02 -8.90
N THR A 36 7.88 2.96 -8.38
CA THR A 36 8.98 2.26 -9.04
C THR A 36 9.16 0.81 -8.59
N ILE A 37 8.43 0.37 -7.57
CA ILE A 37 8.60 -0.99 -7.08
C ILE A 37 7.72 -1.98 -7.87
N ASP A 38 8.06 -3.26 -7.76
CA ASP A 38 7.32 -4.32 -8.41
C ASP A 38 5.91 -4.43 -7.80
N ILE A 39 4.90 -4.54 -8.65
CA ILE A 39 3.50 -4.67 -8.20
C ILE A 39 3.31 -5.92 -7.34
N ILE A 40 4.05 -6.98 -7.59
CA ILE A 40 3.94 -8.21 -6.80
C ILE A 40 4.38 -7.95 -5.36
N VAL A 41 5.46 -7.21 -5.17
CA VAL A 41 5.94 -6.82 -3.84
C VAL A 41 4.91 -5.94 -3.14
N PHE A 42 4.40 -4.94 -3.84
CA PHE A 42 3.41 -4.03 -3.28
C PHE A 42 2.13 -4.76 -2.89
N LYS A 43 1.66 -5.63 -3.74
CA LYS A 43 0.47 -6.45 -3.50
C LYS A 43 0.62 -7.31 -2.25
N LYS A 44 1.78 -7.96 -2.07
CA LYS A 44 2.07 -8.76 -0.89
C LYS A 44 2.12 -7.91 0.36
N ALA A 45 2.73 -6.73 0.28
CA ALA A 45 2.82 -5.80 1.40
C ALA A 45 1.43 -5.34 1.85
N ILE A 46 0.57 -4.98 0.90
CA ILE A 46 -0.79 -4.55 1.22
C ILE A 46 -1.60 -5.69 1.84
N ALA A 47 -1.51 -6.90 1.29
CA ALA A 47 -2.19 -8.07 1.83
C ALA A 47 -1.74 -8.36 3.26
N TYR A 48 -0.43 -8.27 3.52
CA TYR A 48 0.13 -8.47 4.86
C TYR A 48 -0.41 -7.43 5.85
N LEU A 49 -0.43 -6.17 5.44
CA LEU A 49 -0.92 -5.10 6.31
C LEU A 49 -2.40 -5.27 6.65
N ILE A 50 -3.22 -5.62 5.68
CA ILE A 50 -4.65 -5.86 5.91
C ILE A 50 -4.86 -7.01 6.90
N ALA A 51 -4.05 -8.06 6.79
CA ALA A 51 -4.17 -9.22 7.66
C ALA A 51 -3.71 -8.93 9.09
N GLU A 52 -2.71 -8.06 9.27
CA GLU A 52 -2.03 -7.89 10.56
C GLU A 52 -2.41 -6.62 11.31
N ASN A 53 -2.96 -5.61 10.65
CA ASN A 53 -3.22 -4.33 11.29
C ASN A 53 -4.70 -4.09 11.56
N LEU A 54 -4.99 -3.61 12.78
CA LEU A 54 -6.33 -3.18 13.17
C LEU A 54 -6.63 -1.75 12.70
N TYR A 55 -5.59 -0.98 12.38
CA TYR A 55 -5.72 0.43 12.01
C TYR A 55 -5.23 0.66 10.60
N ALA A 56 -5.78 1.68 9.94
CA ALA A 56 -5.39 2.03 8.58
C ALA A 56 -3.89 2.33 8.51
N PRO A 57 -3.11 1.58 7.71
CA PRO A 57 -1.68 1.83 7.62
C PRO A 57 -1.37 3.16 6.93
N VAL A 58 -0.41 3.88 7.47
CA VAL A 58 0.11 5.11 6.89
C VAL A 58 1.35 4.78 6.05
N LEU A 59 1.88 5.78 5.35
CA LEU A 59 3.00 5.60 4.42
C LEU A 59 4.17 4.84 5.04
N ASN A 60 4.54 5.18 6.28
CA ASN A 60 5.68 4.52 6.94
C ASN A 60 5.43 3.03 7.18
N LYS A 61 4.20 2.66 7.51
CA LYS A 61 3.85 1.25 7.70
C LYS A 61 3.88 0.48 6.39
N ILE A 62 3.43 1.11 5.32
CA ILE A 62 3.49 0.52 3.99
C ILE A 62 4.96 0.32 3.59
N ARG A 63 5.81 1.29 3.87
CA ARG A 63 7.24 1.20 3.58
C ARG A 63 7.89 0.04 4.33
N GLU A 64 7.59 -0.11 5.62
CA GLU A 64 8.12 -1.23 6.41
C GLU A 64 7.73 -2.58 5.81
N ALA A 65 6.45 -2.72 5.42
CA ALA A 65 5.97 -3.95 4.81
C ALA A 65 6.63 -4.22 3.45
N VAL A 66 6.76 -3.18 2.63
CA VAL A 66 7.42 -3.28 1.33
C VAL A 66 8.87 -3.72 1.51
N ASN A 67 9.59 -3.11 2.44
CA ASN A 67 10.98 -3.45 2.70
C ASN A 67 11.12 -4.91 3.15
N GLN A 68 10.19 -5.39 3.96
CA GLN A 68 10.18 -6.78 4.41
C GLN A 68 10.09 -7.75 3.23
N PHE A 69 9.22 -7.48 2.28
CA PHE A 69 9.03 -8.36 1.11
C PHE A 69 10.11 -8.19 0.06
N GLU A 70 10.65 -7.00 -0.10
CA GLU A 70 11.79 -6.77 -0.99
C GLU A 70 13.04 -7.51 -0.48
N GLY A 71 13.27 -7.48 0.82
CA GLY A 71 14.42 -8.12 1.44
C GLY A 71 14.36 -9.64 1.43
N SER A 72 13.23 -10.23 1.02
CA SER A 72 13.02 -11.68 1.03
C SER A 72 13.57 -12.39 -0.21
N TYR A 73 14.05 -11.65 -1.18
CA TYR A 73 14.54 -12.24 -2.44
C TYR A 73 15.96 -12.77 -2.31
#